data_dd76e1c5a5a5089b90f18f08462d1cc1
#
_entry.id   dd76e1c5a5a5089b90f18f08462d1cc1
#
_cell.length_a   1.000
_cell.length_b   1.000
_cell.length_c   1.000
_cell.angle_alpha   90.00
_cell.angle_beta   90.00
_cell.angle_gamma   90.00
#
_symmetry.space_group_name_H-M   'P 1'
#
loop_
_entity.id
_entity.type
_entity.pdbx_description
1 polymer ?
#
loop_
_entity_poly.entity_id
_entity_poly.type
_entity_poly.pdbx_seq_one_letter_code
_entity_poly.pdbx_strand_id
1 'polypeptide(L)'
;MNPSEFLNLKIFPARLASDQTAWLIGCQPHNIPALVAAKQLKPLGNAPANAVKYFCAAEVLELCKDRNWLARVTTVIQNDWARRNARYRSRAGATALPAGSTN
;
A
#
# COMPACT_ATOMS: atom_id res chain seq x y z
N MET A 1 -17.77 7.56 0.40
CA MET A 1 -17.29 7.71 -0.98
C MET A 1 -16.57 6.44 -1.39
N ASN A 2 -16.90 5.90 -2.53
CA ASN A 2 -16.24 4.69 -3.01
C ASN A 2 -15.07 5.07 -3.92
N PRO A 3 -14.20 4.10 -4.26
CA PRO A 3 -13.04 4.42 -5.09
C PRO A 3 -13.39 5.04 -6.43
N SER A 4 -14.45 4.58 -7.07
CA SER A 4 -14.84 5.10 -8.37
C SER A 4 -15.21 6.59 -8.27
N GLU A 5 -15.98 6.93 -7.26
CA GLU A 5 -16.35 8.32 -7.04
C GLU A 5 -15.13 9.18 -6.76
N PHE A 6 -14.25 8.66 -5.92
CA PHE A 6 -13.04 9.41 -5.56
C PHE A 6 -12.17 9.65 -6.79
N LEU A 7 -11.97 8.65 -7.63
CA LEU A 7 -11.08 8.78 -8.77
C LEU A 7 -11.64 9.66 -9.86
N ASN A 8 -12.94 9.95 -9.82
CA ASN A 8 -13.57 10.85 -10.77
C ASN A 8 -13.60 12.30 -10.31
N LEU A 9 -13.04 12.61 -9.16
CA LEU A 9 -13.00 13.98 -8.68
C LEU A 9 -12.09 14.80 -9.57
N LYS A 10 -12.50 16.03 -9.86
CA LYS A 10 -11.65 16.95 -10.62
C LYS A 10 -10.50 17.47 -9.77
N ILE A 11 -10.75 17.64 -8.48
CA ILE A 11 -9.75 18.11 -7.53
C ILE A 11 -9.79 17.18 -6.35
N PHE A 12 -8.62 16.64 -5.98
CA PHE A 12 -8.53 15.75 -4.82
C PHE A 12 -8.32 16.56 -3.55
N PRO A 13 -8.74 16.03 -2.40
CA PRO A 13 -8.42 16.67 -1.12
C PRO A 13 -6.92 16.84 -0.97
N ALA A 14 -6.51 17.88 -0.27
CA ALA A 14 -5.08 18.10 -0.05
C ALA A 14 -4.44 17.01 0.81
N ARG A 15 -5.20 16.45 1.75
CA ARG A 15 -4.75 15.35 2.58
C ARG A 15 -5.54 14.10 2.23
N LEU A 16 -4.86 12.98 2.13
CA LEU A 16 -5.49 11.72 1.78
C LEU A 16 -5.40 10.76 2.96
N ALA A 17 -6.50 10.07 3.25
CA ALA A 17 -6.47 8.95 4.17
C ALA A 17 -5.80 7.77 3.49
N SER A 18 -5.51 6.72 4.26
CA SER A 18 -4.81 5.55 3.72
C SER A 18 -5.56 4.89 2.58
N ASP A 19 -6.88 4.73 2.69
CA ASP A 19 -7.65 4.11 1.64
C ASP A 19 -7.63 4.95 0.36
N GLN A 20 -7.74 6.26 0.49
CA GLN A 20 -7.69 7.16 -0.67
C GLN A 20 -6.31 7.11 -1.34
N THR A 21 -5.26 7.06 -0.52
CA THR A 21 -3.90 6.95 -1.04
C THR A 21 -3.75 5.65 -1.83
N ALA A 22 -4.26 4.56 -1.30
CA ALA A 22 -4.20 3.27 -1.98
C ALA A 22 -4.94 3.32 -3.31
N TRP A 23 -6.07 3.99 -3.37
CA TRP A 23 -6.83 4.09 -4.60
C TRP A 23 -6.05 4.82 -5.69
N LEU A 24 -5.33 5.90 -5.31
CA LEU A 24 -4.52 6.63 -6.28
C LEU A 24 -3.34 5.80 -6.78
N ILE A 25 -2.71 5.05 -5.88
CA ILE A 25 -1.57 4.23 -6.26
C ILE A 25 -2.02 2.99 -7.04
N GLY A 26 -3.22 2.50 -6.75
CA GLY A 26 -3.72 1.29 -7.38
C GLY A 26 -3.42 0.05 -6.57
N CYS A 27 -3.38 0.17 -5.24
CA CYS A 27 -3.14 -0.98 -4.37
C CYS A 27 -4.25 -1.06 -3.33
N GLN A 28 -4.14 -1.99 -2.42
CA GLN A 28 -5.12 -2.17 -1.37
C GLN A 28 -4.78 -1.32 -0.16
N PRO A 29 -5.78 -0.86 0.59
CA PRO A 29 -5.50 -0.07 1.80
C PRO A 29 -4.57 -0.77 2.78
N HIS A 30 -4.66 -2.08 2.90
CA HIS A 30 -3.80 -2.81 3.82
C HIS A 30 -2.35 -2.87 3.37
N ASN A 31 -2.05 -2.45 2.15
CA ASN A 31 -0.66 -2.35 1.69
C ASN A 31 0.03 -1.08 2.18
N ILE A 32 -0.75 -0.07 2.59
CA ILE A 32 -0.17 1.22 2.95
C ILE A 32 0.82 1.12 4.12
N PRO A 33 0.51 0.40 5.21
CA PRO A 33 1.49 0.29 6.30
C PRO A 33 2.84 -0.28 5.84
N ALA A 34 2.83 -1.25 4.93
CA ALA A 34 4.07 -1.81 4.42
C ALA A 34 4.86 -0.77 3.63
N LEU A 35 4.18 0.08 2.87
CA LEU A 35 4.84 1.12 2.10
C LEU A 35 5.44 2.18 3.02
N VAL A 36 4.77 2.51 4.11
CA VAL A 36 5.30 3.45 5.08
C VAL A 36 6.53 2.84 5.77
N ALA A 37 6.44 1.57 6.16
CA ALA A 37 7.57 0.91 6.81
C ALA A 37 8.78 0.82 5.88
N ALA A 38 8.54 0.66 4.60
CA ALA A 38 9.62 0.60 3.61
C ALA A 38 10.08 1.98 3.16
N LYS A 39 9.52 3.03 3.76
CA LYS A 39 9.90 4.42 3.49
C LYS A 39 9.59 4.85 2.06
N GLN A 40 8.63 4.21 1.45
CA GLN A 40 8.15 4.61 0.13
C GLN A 40 7.07 5.67 0.22
N LEU A 41 6.40 5.77 1.37
CA LEU A 41 5.42 6.81 1.65
C LEU A 41 5.76 7.45 2.98
N LYS A 42 5.58 8.76 3.06
CA LYS A 42 5.85 9.50 4.27
C LYS A 42 4.56 10.16 4.76
N PRO A 43 4.03 9.74 5.91
CA PRO A 43 2.83 10.38 6.45
C PRO A 43 3.10 11.82 6.84
N LEU A 44 2.05 12.63 6.81
CA LEU A 44 2.12 13.99 7.27
C LEU A 44 2.13 14.03 8.79
N GLY A 45 2.91 14.95 9.33
CA GLY A 45 2.97 15.14 10.77
C GLY A 45 3.71 14.04 11.48
N ASN A 46 3.53 13.97 12.79
CA ASN A 46 4.22 13.01 13.64
C ASN A 46 3.23 12.12 14.37
N ALA A 47 2.35 11.47 13.63
CA ALA A 47 1.33 10.65 14.22
C ALA A 47 1.94 9.47 15.00
N PRO A 48 1.41 9.14 16.18
CA PRO A 48 1.83 7.93 16.88
C PRO A 48 1.58 6.70 16.04
N ALA A 49 2.23 5.59 16.40
CA ALA A 49 2.19 4.38 15.60
C ALA A 49 0.78 3.89 15.30
N ASN A 50 -0.13 4.04 16.25
CA ASN A 50 -1.49 3.52 16.09
C ASN A 50 -2.49 4.58 15.66
N ALA A 51 -2.03 5.77 15.33
CA ALA A 51 -2.93 6.83 14.92
C ALA A 51 -3.22 6.75 13.43
N VAL A 52 -4.33 7.35 13.05
CA VAL A 52 -4.67 7.47 11.64
C VAL A 52 -3.62 8.34 10.95
N LYS A 53 -3.18 7.89 9.80
CA LYS A 53 -2.16 8.61 9.04
C LYS A 53 -2.79 9.25 7.81
N TYR A 54 -2.28 10.41 7.48
CA TYR A 54 -2.69 11.12 6.27
C TYR A 54 -1.47 11.37 5.40
N PHE A 55 -1.73 11.56 4.11
CA PHE A 55 -0.66 11.73 3.14
C PHE A 55 -0.95 12.95 2.28
N CYS A 56 0.10 13.60 1.81
CA CYS A 56 -0.05 14.79 0.98
C CYS A 56 -0.45 14.37 -0.43
N ALA A 57 -1.61 14.83 -0.90
CA ALA A 57 -2.09 14.45 -2.21
C ALA A 57 -1.12 14.85 -3.31
N ALA A 58 -0.54 16.05 -3.22
CA ALA A 58 0.40 16.50 -4.24
C ALA A 58 1.62 15.59 -4.33
N GLU A 59 2.14 15.18 -3.17
CA GLU A 59 3.29 14.26 -3.15
C GLU A 59 2.94 12.92 -3.76
N VAL A 60 1.79 12.38 -3.38
CA VAL A 60 1.38 11.07 -3.88
C VAL A 60 1.19 11.12 -5.39
N LEU A 61 0.56 12.17 -5.89
CA LEU A 61 0.34 12.30 -7.32
C LEU A 61 1.65 12.40 -8.09
N GLU A 62 2.62 13.12 -7.54
CA GLU A 62 3.93 13.20 -8.19
C GLU A 62 4.65 11.85 -8.17
N LEU A 63 4.58 11.14 -7.05
CA LEU A 63 5.19 9.81 -6.97
C LEU A 63 4.56 8.84 -7.97
N CYS A 64 3.26 8.95 -8.17
CA CYS A 64 2.57 8.07 -9.10
C CYS A 64 2.98 8.27 -10.55
N LYS A 65 3.65 9.37 -10.86
CA LYS A 65 4.18 9.60 -12.20
C LYS A 65 5.56 8.99 -12.40
N ASP A 66 6.19 8.55 -11.31
CA ASP A 66 7.56 8.04 -11.36
C ASP A 66 7.51 6.52 -11.49
N ARG A 67 7.87 6.04 -12.67
CA ARG A 67 7.84 4.60 -12.94
C ARG A 67 8.76 3.83 -12.00
N ASN A 68 9.92 4.38 -11.67
CA ASN A 68 10.85 3.69 -10.78
C ASN A 68 10.29 3.55 -9.38
N TRP A 69 9.59 4.59 -8.90
CA TRP A 69 8.95 4.53 -7.61
C TRP A 69 7.84 3.47 -7.63
N LEU A 70 7.04 3.45 -8.69
CA LEU A 70 5.97 2.45 -8.79
C LEU A 70 6.53 1.04 -8.81
N ALA A 71 7.68 0.85 -9.44
CA ALA A 71 8.33 -0.47 -9.44
C ALA A 71 8.76 -0.87 -8.02
N ARG A 72 9.33 0.07 -7.27
CA ARG A 72 9.73 -0.20 -5.88
C ARG A 72 8.51 -0.52 -5.02
N VAL A 73 7.43 0.25 -5.19
CA VAL A 73 6.19 0.01 -4.47
C VAL A 73 5.66 -1.39 -4.77
N THR A 74 5.65 -1.75 -6.03
CA THR A 74 5.18 -3.07 -6.43
C THR A 74 6.01 -4.17 -5.77
N THR A 75 7.31 -4.01 -5.73
CA THR A 75 8.19 -4.97 -5.08
C THR A 75 7.91 -5.08 -3.59
N VAL A 76 7.70 -3.94 -2.92
CA VAL A 76 7.40 -3.95 -1.49
C VAL A 76 6.10 -4.69 -1.23
N ILE A 77 5.08 -4.44 -2.03
CA ILE A 77 3.80 -5.10 -1.87
C ILE A 77 3.93 -6.60 -2.10
N GLN A 78 4.67 -7.00 -3.12
CA GLN A 78 4.89 -8.42 -3.40
C GLN A 78 5.63 -9.10 -2.26
N ASN A 79 6.64 -8.45 -1.71
CA ASN A 79 7.40 -9.01 -0.60
C ASN A 79 6.54 -9.11 0.66
N ASP A 80 5.71 -8.13 0.91
CA ASP A 80 4.81 -8.16 2.06
C ASP A 80 3.81 -9.30 1.93
N TRP A 81 3.27 -9.48 0.74
CA TRP A 81 2.35 -10.59 0.48
C TRP A 81 3.04 -11.93 0.70
N ALA A 82 4.27 -12.06 0.21
CA ALA A 82 5.02 -13.30 0.35
C ALA A 82 5.29 -13.62 1.82
N ARG A 83 5.64 -12.61 2.62
CA ARG A 83 5.87 -12.82 4.05
C ARG A 83 4.62 -13.25 4.77
N ARG A 84 3.49 -12.61 4.46
CA ARG A 84 2.22 -12.99 5.08
C ARG A 84 1.84 -14.41 4.70
N ASN A 85 2.05 -14.76 3.46
CA ASN A 85 1.74 -16.08 2.96
C ASN A 85 2.61 -17.14 3.61
N ALA A 86 3.90 -16.86 3.77
CA ALA A 86 4.81 -17.77 4.43
C ALA A 86 4.42 -17.99 5.88
N ARG A 87 4.04 -16.93 6.58
CA ARG A 87 3.59 -17.06 7.96
C ARG A 87 2.33 -17.90 8.07
N TYR A 88 1.43 -17.69 7.15
CA TYR A 88 0.19 -18.45 7.12
C TYR A 88 0.48 -19.94 6.94
N ARG A 89 1.38 -20.26 6.04
CA ARG A 89 1.73 -21.66 5.81
C ARG A 89 2.36 -22.29 7.05
N SER A 90 3.27 -21.59 7.69
CA SER A 90 3.89 -22.09 8.90
C SER A 90 2.86 -22.36 9.97
N ARG A 91 1.94 -21.46 10.13
CA ARG A 91 0.93 -21.59 11.15
C ARG A 91 -0.03 -22.73 10.84
N ALA A 92 -0.28 -22.95 9.57
CA ALA A 92 -1.18 -24.00 9.17
C ALA A 92 -0.59 -25.38 9.36
N GLY A 93 0.59 -25.46 9.89
CA GLY A 93 1.10 -26.77 10.25
C GLY A 93 1.73 -27.46 9.13
N ALA A 94 2.33 -26.83 8.35
CA ALA A 94 3.18 -27.52 7.51
C ALA A 94 2.65 -28.40 6.48
N THR A 95 1.44 -28.38 6.26
CA THR A 95 1.01 -29.13 5.12
C THR A 95 1.68 -28.54 3.92
N ALA A 96 2.52 -29.24 3.32
CA ALA A 96 3.26 -28.73 2.22
C ALA A 96 2.32 -28.38 1.10
N LEU A 97 2.50 -27.21 0.56
CA LEU A 97 1.74 -26.84 -0.59
C LEU A 97 2.34 -27.46 -1.82
N PRO A 98 1.51 -27.77 -2.80
CA PRO A 98 2.03 -28.24 -4.06
C PRO A 98 3.00 -27.25 -4.65
N ALA A 99 3.97 -27.76 -5.32
CA ALA A 99 4.97 -26.90 -5.91
C ALA A 99 4.39 -25.88 -6.85
N GLY A 100 3.35 -26.24 -7.54
CA GLY A 100 2.78 -25.33 -8.48
C GLY A 100 2.11 -24.12 -7.87
N SER A 101 1.99 -24.10 -6.57
CA SER A 101 1.36 -22.99 -5.93
C SER A 101 2.25 -21.76 -5.86
N THR A 102 3.40 -21.86 -6.38
CA THR A 102 4.20 -20.71 -6.38
C THR A 102 3.79 -19.81 -7.43
N ASN A 103 3.96 -19.04 -7.51
CA ASN A 103 3.74 -18.15 -8.44
C ASN A 103 3.00 -17.46 -8.45
#